data_d0bd942d25b456a12f8c5e76cd1fa650
#
_entry.id   d0bd942d25b456a12f8c5e76cd1fa650
#
_cell.length_a   1.000
_cell.length_b   1.000
_cell.length_c   1.000
_cell.angle_alpha   90.00
_cell.angle_beta   90.00
_cell.angle_gamma   90.00
#
_symmetry.space_group_name_H-M   'P 1'
#
loop_
_entity.id
_entity.type
_entity.pdbx_description
1 polymer ?
#
loop_
_entity_poly.entity_id
_entity_poly.type
_entity_poly.pdbx_seq_one_letter_code
_entity_poly.pdbx_strand_id
1 'polypeptide(L)'
;MNQSLPIFIELVKTLPNVAILYIFTVLFSIPLGILGALAYTGKNKAVKFIISVYTWIFRGTPLMLQLMVVYYGIPLMNFGGYKIVLAPYTAATITFIINYAAYLVEIMRSGIESIDKGQHEAAKVLGYSYWQKIIYVILPQAIRR
;
A
#
# COMPACT_ATOMS: atom_id res chain seq x y z
N MET A 1 44.13 3.99 10.36
CA MET A 1 43.27 3.51 11.47
C MET A 1 41.89 3.22 10.87
N ASN A 2 41.45 1.97 10.96
CA ASN A 2 40.21 1.52 10.27
C ASN A 2 38.94 2.21 10.81
N GLN A 3 38.45 3.17 10.10
CA GLN A 3 37.15 3.79 10.39
C GLN A 3 35.96 2.87 10.02
N SER A 4 36.21 1.73 9.38
CA SER A 4 35.19 0.79 8.95
C SER A 4 34.44 0.10 10.12
N LEU A 5 35.12 -0.20 11.20
CA LEU A 5 34.54 -0.90 12.36
C LEU A 5 33.48 -0.07 13.10
N PRO A 6 33.73 1.22 13.46
CA PRO A 6 32.70 2.04 14.09
C PRO A 6 31.49 2.30 13.16
N ILE A 7 31.71 2.50 11.85
CA ILE A 7 30.62 2.64 10.89
C ILE A 7 29.76 1.37 10.85
N PHE A 8 30.39 0.18 10.82
CA PHE A 8 29.68 -1.09 10.84
C PHE A 8 28.82 -1.25 12.10
N ILE A 9 29.35 -0.91 13.26
CA ILE A 9 28.61 -0.96 14.53
C ILE A 9 27.40 -0.03 14.52
N GLU A 10 27.55 1.18 14.02
CA GLU A 10 26.42 2.12 13.90
C GLU A 10 25.34 1.61 12.93
N LEU A 11 25.71 1.01 11.81
CA LEU A 11 24.77 0.37 10.88
C LEU A 11 24.01 -0.77 11.56
N VAL A 12 24.69 -1.63 12.32
CA VAL A 12 24.04 -2.74 13.04
C VAL A 12 23.06 -2.21 14.10
N LYS A 13 23.41 -1.13 14.81
CA LYS A 13 22.52 -0.51 15.81
C LYS A 13 21.23 0.05 15.21
N THR A 14 21.21 0.45 13.93
CA THR A 14 20.01 0.96 13.25
C THR A 14 19.10 -0.15 12.73
N LEU A 15 19.57 -1.38 12.58
CA LEU A 15 18.78 -2.50 12.05
C LEU A 15 17.45 -2.74 12.80
N PRO A 16 17.35 -2.69 14.14
CA PRO A 16 16.08 -2.88 14.84
C PRO A 16 15.03 -1.84 14.42
N ASN A 17 15.43 -0.57 14.28
CA ASN A 17 14.51 0.51 13.85
C ASN A 17 14.03 0.28 12.42
N VAL A 18 14.91 -0.14 11.52
CA VAL A 18 14.54 -0.48 10.14
C VAL A 18 13.60 -1.68 10.11
N ALA A 19 13.88 -2.72 10.93
CA ALA A 19 13.02 -3.90 11.02
C ALA A 19 11.60 -3.54 11.52
N ILE A 20 11.49 -2.69 12.55
CA ILE A 20 10.22 -2.23 13.07
C ILE A 20 9.46 -1.43 11.99
N LEU A 21 10.13 -0.51 11.31
CA LEU A 21 9.51 0.25 10.20
C LEU A 21 9.00 -0.68 9.10
N TYR A 22 9.79 -1.69 8.72
CA TYR A 22 9.40 -2.69 7.74
C TYR A 22 8.16 -3.48 8.19
N ILE A 23 8.15 -3.97 9.44
CA ILE A 23 7.03 -4.72 10.02
C ILE A 23 5.74 -3.88 9.98
N PHE A 24 5.79 -2.63 10.45
CA PHE A 24 4.63 -1.74 10.42
C PHE A 24 4.17 -1.47 8.98
N THR A 25 5.12 -1.24 8.07
CA THR A 25 4.79 -1.02 6.65
C THR A 25 4.04 -2.23 6.09
N VAL A 26 4.56 -3.44 6.25
CA VAL A 26 3.93 -4.67 5.73
C VAL A 26 2.57 -4.90 6.39
N LEU A 27 2.51 -4.80 7.72
CA LEU A 27 1.29 -5.06 8.50
C LEU A 27 0.12 -4.17 8.08
N PHE A 28 0.38 -2.90 7.78
CA PHE A 28 -0.69 -1.96 7.42
C PHE A 28 -0.90 -1.81 5.91
N SER A 29 0.16 -1.92 5.10
CA SER A 29 0.01 -1.78 3.65
C SER A 29 -0.71 -2.97 3.00
N ILE A 30 -0.54 -4.19 3.50
CA ILE A 30 -1.23 -5.37 2.95
C ILE A 30 -2.75 -5.27 3.09
N PRO A 31 -3.33 -5.03 4.28
CA PRO A 31 -4.78 -4.85 4.41
C PRO A 31 -5.32 -3.70 3.55
N LEU A 32 -4.61 -2.56 3.53
CA LEU A 32 -4.99 -1.41 2.70
C LEU A 32 -4.95 -1.73 1.21
N GLY A 33 -3.93 -2.47 0.77
CA GLY A 33 -3.80 -2.95 -0.61
C GLY A 33 -4.95 -3.86 -1.02
N ILE A 34 -5.30 -4.84 -0.16
CA ILE A 34 -6.44 -5.75 -0.40
C ILE A 34 -7.75 -4.96 -0.49
N LEU A 35 -8.01 -4.09 0.49
CA LEU A 35 -9.23 -3.28 0.52
C LEU A 35 -9.34 -2.38 -0.72
N GLY A 36 -8.24 -1.73 -1.11
CA GLY A 36 -8.19 -0.91 -2.31
C GLY A 36 -8.43 -1.70 -3.59
N ALA A 37 -7.82 -2.88 -3.74
CA ALA A 37 -8.04 -3.74 -4.91
C ALA A 37 -9.48 -4.23 -5.00
N LEU A 38 -10.07 -4.68 -3.89
CA LEU A 38 -11.47 -5.11 -3.84
C LEU A 38 -12.44 -3.95 -4.12
N ALA A 39 -12.17 -2.77 -3.59
CA ALA A 39 -12.97 -1.58 -3.86
C ALA A 39 -12.87 -1.17 -5.35
N TYR A 40 -11.70 -1.29 -5.94
CA TYR A 40 -11.51 -1.04 -7.39
C TYR A 40 -12.30 -2.01 -8.27
N THR A 41 -12.38 -3.29 -7.92
CA THR A 41 -13.15 -4.29 -8.69
C THR A 41 -14.66 -4.12 -8.53
N GLY A 42 -15.13 -3.31 -7.58
CA GLY A 42 -16.54 -2.97 -7.37
C GLY A 42 -17.19 -2.26 -8.56
N LYS A 43 -18.48 -1.95 -8.45
CA LYS A 43 -19.26 -1.30 -9.53
C LYS A 43 -19.20 0.24 -9.53
N ASN A 44 -18.73 0.84 -8.44
CA ASN A 44 -18.77 2.30 -8.26
C ASN A 44 -17.62 2.98 -9.03
N LYS A 45 -17.98 3.73 -10.07
CA LYS A 45 -17.03 4.45 -10.92
C LYS A 45 -16.24 5.54 -10.19
N ALA A 46 -16.85 6.21 -9.21
CA ALA A 46 -16.18 7.25 -8.42
C ALA A 46 -15.08 6.64 -7.54
N VAL A 47 -15.36 5.49 -6.91
CA VAL A 47 -14.36 4.76 -6.11
C VAL A 47 -13.18 4.30 -6.99
N LYS A 48 -13.47 3.75 -8.17
CA LYS A 48 -12.42 3.37 -9.13
C LYS A 48 -11.55 4.56 -9.51
N PHE A 49 -12.15 5.69 -9.80
CA PHE A 49 -11.42 6.91 -10.16
C PHE A 49 -10.50 7.37 -9.03
N ILE A 50 -11.01 7.44 -7.80
CA ILE A 50 -10.21 7.85 -6.62
C ILE A 50 -9.02 6.91 -6.42
N ILE A 51 -9.24 5.60 -6.49
CA ILE A 51 -8.17 4.61 -6.33
C ILE A 51 -7.16 4.72 -7.48
N SER A 52 -7.62 4.93 -8.72
CA SER A 52 -6.72 5.14 -9.86
C SER A 52 -5.84 6.36 -9.68
N VAL A 53 -6.42 7.49 -9.26
CA VAL A 53 -5.66 8.73 -8.98
C VAL A 53 -4.65 8.50 -7.86
N TYR A 54 -5.06 7.83 -6.78
CA TYR A 54 -4.18 7.47 -5.68
C TYR A 54 -3.00 6.62 -6.15
N THR A 55 -3.27 5.51 -6.84
CA THR A 55 -2.19 4.62 -7.32
C THR A 55 -1.30 5.31 -8.35
N TRP A 56 -1.86 6.14 -9.21
CA TRP A 56 -1.11 6.91 -10.19
C TRP A 56 -0.14 7.90 -9.54
N ILE A 57 -0.59 8.66 -8.53
CA ILE A 57 0.26 9.62 -7.81
C ILE A 57 1.38 8.89 -7.06
N PHE A 58 1.03 7.92 -6.21
CA PHE A 58 1.99 7.30 -5.30
C PHE A 58 2.98 6.35 -5.99
N ARG A 59 2.61 5.78 -7.13
CA ARG A 59 3.52 4.97 -7.95
C ARG A 59 4.27 5.78 -9.00
N GLY A 60 3.74 6.94 -9.39
CA GLY A 60 4.34 7.84 -10.37
C GLY A 60 5.32 8.86 -9.79
N THR A 61 5.41 8.96 -8.46
CA THR A 61 6.31 9.90 -7.80
C THR A 61 7.35 9.18 -6.93
N PRO A 62 8.60 9.71 -6.82
CA PRO A 62 9.62 9.11 -5.98
C PRO A 62 9.21 9.10 -4.50
N LEU A 63 9.40 7.96 -3.83
CA LEU A 63 9.12 7.80 -2.40
C LEU A 63 9.80 8.88 -1.54
N MET A 64 11.04 9.26 -1.90
CA MET A 64 11.79 10.28 -1.17
C MET A 64 11.09 11.65 -1.22
N LEU A 65 10.53 12.03 -2.38
CA LEU A 65 9.75 13.27 -2.48
C LEU A 65 8.48 13.22 -1.64
N GLN A 66 7.80 12.09 -1.61
CA GLN A 66 6.62 11.90 -0.76
C GLN A 66 6.99 12.05 0.72
N LEU A 67 8.11 11.45 1.14
CA LEU A 67 8.61 11.61 2.52
C LEU A 67 8.93 13.08 2.84
N MET A 68 9.54 13.82 1.92
CA MET A 68 9.81 15.25 2.10
C MET A 68 8.53 16.06 2.24
N VAL A 69 7.49 15.75 1.45
CA VAL A 69 6.19 16.42 1.55
C VAL A 69 5.54 16.11 2.90
N VAL A 70 5.56 14.86 3.36
CA VAL A 70 4.96 14.47 4.64
C VAL A 70 5.71 15.09 5.82
N TYR A 71 7.04 15.04 5.79
CA TYR A 71 7.85 15.48 6.93
C TYR A 71 8.02 17.00 7.01
N TYR A 72 8.24 17.66 5.86
CA TYR A 72 8.47 19.10 5.81
C TYR A 72 7.24 19.88 5.32
N GLY A 73 6.51 19.34 4.35
CA GLY A 73 5.39 20.03 3.70
C GLY A 73 4.17 20.12 4.61
N ILE A 74 3.77 19.03 5.27
CA ILE A 74 2.60 19.05 6.17
C ILE A 74 2.74 20.06 7.30
N PRO A 75 3.89 20.20 8.01
CA PRO A 75 4.07 21.21 9.02
C PRO A 75 3.97 22.65 8.53
N LEU A 76 4.22 22.91 7.23
CA LEU A 76 4.08 24.22 6.61
C LEU A 76 2.63 24.58 6.29
N MET A 77 1.76 23.57 6.18
CA MET A 77 0.33 23.77 5.96
C MET A 77 -0.35 24.21 7.25
N ASN A 78 -1.04 25.35 7.19
CA ASN A 78 -1.79 25.88 8.33
C ASN A 78 -3.24 25.37 8.28
N PHE A 79 -3.54 24.32 9.06
CA PHE A 79 -4.88 23.78 9.16
C PHE A 79 -5.67 24.48 10.26
N GLY A 80 -6.25 25.64 9.95
CA GLY A 80 -7.09 26.36 10.91
C GLY A 80 -6.38 26.83 12.18
N GLY A 81 -5.09 27.20 12.09
CA GLY A 81 -4.26 27.62 13.22
C GLY A 81 -3.44 26.51 13.87
N TYR A 82 -3.67 25.25 13.51
CA TYR A 82 -2.91 24.10 14.03
C TYR A 82 -1.81 23.67 13.05
N LYS A 83 -0.60 23.47 13.57
CA LYS A 83 0.53 22.88 12.82
C LYS A 83 0.66 21.41 13.21
N ILE A 84 0.59 20.53 12.21
CA ILE A 84 0.82 19.10 12.42
C ILE A 84 2.32 18.83 12.23
N VAL A 85 3.01 18.57 13.34
CA VAL A 85 4.43 18.20 13.32
C VAL A 85 4.56 16.72 13.65
N LEU A 86 5.12 15.95 12.71
CA LEU A 86 5.34 14.51 12.88
C LEU A 86 6.79 14.24 13.26
N ALA A 87 7.00 13.30 14.18
CA ALA A 87 8.35 12.79 14.43
C ALA A 87 8.90 12.13 13.15
N PRO A 88 10.22 12.20 12.88
CA PRO A 88 10.80 11.68 11.64
C PRO A 88 10.42 10.22 11.35
N TYR A 89 10.47 9.38 12.36
CA TYR A 89 10.13 7.96 12.26
C TYR A 89 8.64 7.75 11.92
N THR A 90 7.75 8.52 12.53
CA THR A 90 6.30 8.48 12.26
C THR A 90 5.99 8.93 10.83
N ALA A 91 6.61 10.03 10.39
CA ALA A 91 6.46 10.52 9.02
C ALA A 91 6.93 9.47 8.00
N ALA A 92 8.08 8.83 8.26
CA ALA A 92 8.58 7.74 7.42
C ALA A 92 7.60 6.58 7.39
N THR A 93 7.16 6.09 8.54
CA THR A 93 6.24 4.94 8.63
C THR A 93 4.95 5.20 7.86
N ILE A 94 4.32 6.34 8.04
CA ILE A 94 3.08 6.72 7.34
C ILE A 94 3.31 6.78 5.83
N THR A 95 4.39 7.43 5.40
CA THR A 95 4.71 7.57 3.98
C THR A 95 4.93 6.22 3.31
N PHE A 96 5.69 5.33 3.97
CA PHE A 96 5.94 3.98 3.48
C PHE A 96 4.64 3.17 3.39
N ILE A 97 3.81 3.18 4.42
CA ILE A 97 2.52 2.46 4.42
C ILE A 97 1.66 2.91 3.23
N ILE A 98 1.49 4.21 3.03
CA ILE A 98 0.65 4.75 1.96
C ILE A 98 1.26 4.43 0.59
N ASN A 99 2.57 4.56 0.42
CA ASN A 99 3.23 4.26 -0.83
C ASN A 99 3.13 2.76 -1.18
N TYR A 100 3.51 1.87 -0.27
CA TYR A 100 3.45 0.42 -0.51
C TYR A 100 2.03 -0.10 -0.68
N ALA A 101 1.05 0.48 0.03
CA ALA A 101 -0.36 0.16 -0.20
C ALA A 101 -0.78 0.44 -1.65
N ALA A 102 -0.31 1.53 -2.28
CA ALA A 102 -0.60 1.84 -3.67
C ALA A 102 -0.04 0.77 -4.64
N TYR A 103 1.17 0.27 -4.39
CA TYR A 103 1.72 -0.85 -5.17
C TYR A 103 0.92 -2.13 -4.96
N LEU A 104 0.55 -2.44 -3.72
CA LEU A 104 -0.21 -3.66 -3.40
C LEU A 104 -1.63 -3.62 -3.99
N VAL A 105 -2.29 -2.46 -4.01
CA VAL A 105 -3.57 -2.29 -4.71
C VAL A 105 -3.43 -2.74 -6.17
N GLU A 106 -2.40 -2.30 -6.86
CA GLU A 106 -2.21 -2.58 -8.28
C GLU A 106 -1.82 -4.03 -8.53
N ILE A 107 -0.93 -4.59 -7.71
CA ILE A 107 -0.53 -6.01 -7.79
C ILE A 107 -1.76 -6.92 -7.59
N MET A 108 -2.53 -6.67 -6.54
CA MET A 108 -3.71 -7.48 -6.24
C MET A 108 -4.83 -7.30 -7.26
N ARG A 109 -5.05 -6.06 -7.75
CA ARG A 109 -5.98 -5.78 -8.84
C ARG A 109 -5.61 -6.57 -10.08
N SER A 110 -4.34 -6.51 -10.48
CA SER A 110 -3.82 -7.24 -11.65
C SER A 110 -4.01 -8.76 -11.50
N GLY A 111 -3.71 -9.31 -10.31
CA GLY A 111 -3.97 -10.71 -9.99
C GLY A 111 -5.44 -11.09 -10.14
N ILE A 112 -6.36 -10.28 -9.61
CA ILE A 112 -7.81 -10.53 -9.72
C ILE A 112 -8.27 -10.43 -11.18
N GLU A 113 -7.81 -9.43 -11.93
CA GLU A 113 -8.20 -9.21 -13.32
C GLU A 113 -7.58 -10.24 -14.28
N SER A 114 -6.51 -10.92 -13.89
CA SER A 114 -5.87 -11.98 -14.69
C SER A 114 -6.67 -13.30 -14.71
N ILE A 115 -7.69 -13.43 -13.85
CA ILE A 115 -8.52 -14.63 -13.79
C ILE A 115 -9.49 -14.65 -14.97
N ASP A 116 -9.55 -15.80 -15.64
CA ASP A 116 -10.40 -16.02 -16.81
C ASP A 116 -11.87 -15.66 -16.53
N LYS A 117 -12.52 -15.00 -17.49
CA LYS A 117 -13.93 -14.60 -17.39
C LYS A 117 -14.86 -15.78 -17.18
N GLY A 118 -14.52 -16.95 -17.75
CA GLY A 118 -15.29 -18.19 -17.55
C GLY A 118 -15.37 -18.60 -16.08
N GLN A 119 -14.35 -18.33 -15.26
CA GLN A 119 -14.40 -18.59 -13.82
C GLN A 119 -15.43 -17.68 -13.12
N HIS A 120 -15.55 -16.42 -13.55
CA HIS A 120 -16.55 -15.49 -13.04
C HIS A 120 -17.98 -15.90 -13.46
N GLU A 121 -18.13 -16.41 -14.67
CA GLU A 121 -19.41 -16.88 -15.20
C GLU A 121 -19.84 -18.20 -14.56
N ALA A 122 -18.92 -19.16 -14.42
CA ALA A 122 -19.18 -20.43 -13.73
C ALA A 122 -19.63 -20.19 -12.27
N ALA A 123 -18.95 -19.32 -11.54
CA ALA A 123 -19.35 -18.97 -10.18
C ALA A 123 -20.74 -18.34 -10.12
N LYS A 124 -21.12 -17.56 -11.13
CA LYS A 124 -22.45 -16.97 -11.24
C LYS A 124 -23.53 -18.04 -11.52
N VAL A 125 -23.25 -18.98 -12.41
CA VAL A 125 -24.15 -20.10 -12.72
C VAL A 125 -24.39 -20.99 -11.48
N LEU A 126 -23.35 -21.16 -10.64
CA LEU A 126 -23.44 -21.88 -9.37
C LEU A 126 -24.16 -21.08 -8.27
N GLY A 127 -24.67 -19.89 -8.57
CA GLY A 127 -25.41 -19.06 -7.61
C GLY A 127 -24.55 -18.38 -6.55
N TYR A 128 -23.25 -18.32 -6.72
CA TYR A 128 -22.36 -17.66 -5.75
C TYR A 128 -22.65 -16.15 -5.67
N SER A 129 -22.76 -15.66 -4.45
CA SER A 129 -22.78 -14.23 -4.18
C SER A 129 -21.44 -13.59 -4.56
N TYR A 130 -21.38 -12.25 -4.66
CA TYR A 130 -20.14 -11.53 -4.98
C TYR A 130 -18.97 -11.94 -4.06
N TRP A 131 -19.20 -11.97 -2.76
CA TRP A 131 -18.16 -12.31 -1.78
C TRP A 131 -17.75 -13.78 -1.83
N GLN A 132 -18.72 -14.69 -2.00
CA GLN A 132 -18.43 -16.12 -2.19
C GLN A 132 -17.57 -16.36 -3.43
N LYS A 133 -17.91 -15.71 -4.55
CA LYS A 133 -17.10 -15.77 -5.77
C LYS A 133 -15.67 -15.26 -5.53
N ILE A 134 -15.51 -14.10 -4.86
CA ILE A 134 -14.18 -13.54 -4.58
C ILE A 134 -13.38 -14.50 -3.70
N ILE A 135 -13.94 -14.97 -2.59
CA ILE A 135 -13.21 -15.73 -1.57
C ILE A 135 -12.92 -17.15 -2.04
N TYR A 136 -13.90 -17.84 -2.65
CA TYR A 136 -13.76 -19.26 -2.95
C TYR A 136 -13.23 -19.55 -4.35
N VAL A 137 -13.38 -18.63 -5.30
CA VAL A 137 -12.99 -18.88 -6.70
C VAL A 137 -11.84 -18.00 -7.15
N ILE A 138 -11.97 -16.69 -6.98
CA ILE A 138 -11.03 -15.73 -7.57
C ILE A 138 -9.75 -15.61 -6.73
N LEU A 139 -9.88 -15.35 -5.43
CA LEU A 139 -8.74 -15.11 -4.55
C LEU A 139 -7.74 -16.28 -4.48
N PRO A 140 -8.17 -17.55 -4.33
CA PRO A 140 -7.24 -18.67 -4.30
C PRO A 140 -6.45 -18.86 -5.61
N GLN A 141 -7.02 -18.45 -6.74
CA GLN A 141 -6.35 -18.49 -8.04
C GLN A 141 -5.43 -17.27 -8.22
N ALA A 142 -5.88 -16.06 -7.81
CA ALA A 142 -5.12 -14.82 -7.93
C ALA A 142 -3.83 -14.82 -7.09
N ILE A 143 -3.85 -15.46 -5.90
CA ILE A 143 -2.65 -15.55 -5.01
C ILE A 143 -1.56 -16.44 -5.62
N ARG A 144 -1.91 -17.37 -6.50
CA ARG A 144 -0.96 -18.30 -7.12
C ARG A 144 -0.33 -17.78 -8.41
N ARG A 145 -0.77 -16.63 -8.91
CA ARG A 145 -0.27 -15.97 -10.11
C ARG A 145 0.60 -14.77 -9.79
#